data_15f21e9b122afffaf0f242c715c5fb1f
#
_entry.id   15f21e9b122afffaf0f242c715c5fb1f
#
_cell.length_a   1.000
_cell.length_b   1.000
_cell.length_c   1.000
_cell.angle_alpha   90.00
_cell.angle_beta   90.00
_cell.angle_gamma   90.00
#
_symmetry.space_group_name_H-M   'P 1'
#
loop_
_entity.id
_entity.type
_entity.pdbx_description
1 polymer ?
#
loop_
_entity_poly.entity_id
_entity_poly.type
_entity_poly.pdbx_seq_one_letter_code
_entity_poly.pdbx_strand_id
1 'polypeptide(L)'
;FLRQLCNLLGFMPGRISLYTSALSHRSIKEKATDNNERLEYLGDAILGGVIADYLFRKYPYKGEGFLTEMRSKMVNRQTLNEIALKMGLKKLTSFNKSDSSLKSSQIFGNALEALVGAIYMDKGYGATKNWVLKKLIIPHLVAEDLELLEINQKNKLSRNTSISL
;
A
#
# COMPACT_ATOMS: atom_id res chain seq x y z
N PHE A 1 11.66 18.68 3.05
CA PHE A 1 10.40 17.99 2.72
C PHE A 1 10.21 17.80 1.20
N LEU A 2 10.09 18.90 0.41
CA LEU A 2 9.79 18.81 -1.03
C LEU A 2 10.78 17.95 -1.81
N ARG A 3 12.08 18.12 -1.59
CA ARG A 3 13.12 17.31 -2.25
C ARG A 3 12.99 15.82 -1.94
N GLN A 4 12.75 15.47 -0.69
CA GLN A 4 12.55 14.08 -0.27
C GLN A 4 11.27 13.50 -0.84
N LEU A 5 10.20 14.29 -0.88
CA LEU A 5 8.94 13.91 -1.51
C LEU A 5 9.10 13.65 -3.00
N CYS A 6 9.76 14.54 -3.75
CA CYS A 6 10.04 14.35 -5.17
C CYS A 6 10.88 13.10 -5.44
N ASN A 7 11.86 12.81 -4.60
CA ASN A 7 12.67 11.59 -4.71
C ASN A 7 11.82 10.33 -4.50
N LEU A 8 10.91 10.35 -3.53
CA LEU A 8 9.97 9.26 -3.28
C LEU A 8 8.99 9.07 -4.45
N LEU A 9 8.41 10.16 -4.92
CA LEU A 9 7.41 10.15 -6.00
C LEU A 9 8.03 9.79 -7.36
N GLY A 10 9.24 10.27 -7.63
CA GLY A 10 9.87 10.20 -8.95
C GLY A 10 9.35 11.26 -9.93
N PHE A 11 8.55 12.22 -9.46
CA PHE A 11 8.02 13.35 -10.23
C PHE A 11 7.76 14.57 -9.33
N MET A 12 7.51 15.73 -9.95
CA MET A 12 7.12 16.95 -9.24
C MET A 12 5.62 16.94 -8.94
N PRO A 13 5.21 17.11 -7.66
CA PRO A 13 3.81 17.27 -7.31
C PRO A 13 3.22 18.54 -7.91
N GLY A 14 2.04 18.44 -8.52
CA GLY A 14 1.29 19.57 -9.03
C GLY A 14 0.58 20.34 -7.91
N ARG A 15 -0.01 19.61 -6.96
CA ARG A 15 -0.72 20.16 -5.79
C ARG A 15 -0.09 19.66 -4.50
N ILE A 16 0.92 20.37 -4.02
CA ILE A 16 1.71 19.97 -2.85
C ILE A 16 0.87 19.81 -1.57
N SER A 17 -0.23 20.56 -1.44
CA SER A 17 -1.16 20.47 -0.30
C SER A 17 -1.77 19.07 -0.13
N LEU A 18 -2.05 18.35 -1.24
CA LEU A 18 -2.53 16.97 -1.18
C LEU A 18 -1.52 16.05 -0.48
N TYR A 19 -0.25 16.18 -0.83
CA TYR A 19 0.81 15.36 -0.26
C TYR A 19 1.12 15.73 1.19
N THR A 20 1.03 17.01 1.53
CA THR A 20 1.15 17.47 2.91
C THR A 20 0.03 16.88 3.77
N SER A 21 -1.21 16.90 3.30
CA SER A 21 -2.35 16.27 3.99
C SER A 21 -2.18 14.75 4.09
N ALA A 22 -1.78 14.08 2.99
CA ALA A 22 -1.54 12.64 2.97
C ALA A 22 -0.51 12.17 4.02
N LEU A 23 0.49 13.00 4.27
CA LEU A 23 1.59 12.73 5.21
C LEU A 23 1.37 13.37 6.59
N SER A 24 0.16 13.84 6.90
CA SER A 24 -0.20 14.42 8.20
C SER A 24 -1.16 13.50 8.96
N HIS A 25 -0.69 12.90 10.05
CA HIS A 25 -1.51 12.07 10.91
C HIS A 25 -2.47 12.90 11.76
N ARG A 26 -3.66 12.34 12.08
CA ARG A 26 -4.69 13.01 12.90
C ARG A 26 -4.20 13.46 14.28
N SER A 27 -3.15 12.86 14.81
CA SER A 27 -2.57 13.25 16.12
C SER A 27 -2.00 14.67 16.15
N ILE A 28 -1.79 15.29 14.98
CA ILE A 28 -1.32 16.68 14.85
C ILE A 28 -2.28 17.58 14.08
N LYS A 29 -3.23 16.99 13.35
CA LYS A 29 -4.25 17.67 12.54
C LYS A 29 -5.60 17.03 12.78
N GLU A 30 -6.39 17.56 13.70
CA GLU A 30 -7.67 16.96 14.12
C GLU A 30 -8.75 16.99 13.03
N LYS A 31 -8.76 18.06 12.20
CA LYS A 31 -9.75 18.17 11.13
C LYS A 31 -9.50 17.13 10.03
N ALA A 32 -10.51 16.35 9.69
CA ALA A 32 -10.45 15.32 8.64
C ALA A 32 -10.05 15.87 7.26
N THR A 33 -10.26 17.16 7.00
CA THR A 33 -9.82 17.83 5.76
C THR A 33 -8.32 18.14 5.73
N ASP A 34 -7.68 18.20 6.89
CA ASP A 34 -6.31 18.64 7.04
C ASP A 34 -5.34 17.48 7.35
N ASN A 35 -5.88 16.31 7.71
CA ASN A 35 -5.13 15.09 7.96
C ASN A 35 -5.30 14.07 6.82
N ASN A 36 -4.71 12.88 6.98
CA ASN A 36 -4.65 11.88 5.93
C ASN A 36 -5.87 10.95 5.82
N GLU A 37 -6.83 10.98 6.74
CA GLU A 37 -7.90 9.97 6.81
C GLU A 37 -8.77 9.89 5.53
N ARG A 38 -9.15 11.01 4.95
CA ARG A 38 -9.95 11.03 3.71
C ARG A 38 -9.16 10.53 2.50
N LEU A 39 -7.88 10.87 2.41
CA LEU A 39 -6.99 10.40 1.35
C LEU A 39 -6.63 8.93 1.53
N GLU A 40 -6.49 8.46 2.76
CA GLU A 40 -6.33 7.04 3.10
C GLU A 40 -7.53 6.24 2.60
N TYR A 41 -8.76 6.68 2.92
CA TYR A 41 -9.98 6.04 2.43
C TYR A 41 -10.01 5.91 0.91
N LEU A 42 -9.70 6.99 0.20
CA LEU A 42 -9.66 6.99 -1.27
C LEU A 42 -8.51 6.10 -1.79
N GLY A 43 -7.34 6.24 -1.20
CA GLY A 43 -6.14 5.51 -1.60
C GLY A 43 -6.23 4.01 -1.39
N ASP A 44 -6.88 3.56 -0.31
CA ASP A 44 -7.20 2.14 -0.08
C ASP A 44 -8.00 1.56 -1.25
N ALA A 45 -9.06 2.22 -1.68
CA ALA A 45 -9.88 1.78 -2.81
C ALA A 45 -9.11 1.76 -4.13
N ILE A 46 -8.31 2.79 -4.41
CA ILE A 46 -7.50 2.88 -5.64
C ILE A 46 -6.40 1.81 -5.64
N LEU A 47 -5.67 1.66 -4.54
CA LEU A 47 -4.63 0.65 -4.40
C LEU A 47 -5.21 -0.76 -4.56
N GLY A 48 -6.32 -1.05 -3.90
CA GLY A 48 -7.03 -2.33 -4.03
C GLY A 48 -7.44 -2.63 -5.47
N GLY A 49 -7.93 -1.62 -6.20
CA GLY A 49 -8.29 -1.74 -7.61
C GLY A 49 -7.07 -2.00 -8.53
N VAL A 50 -5.98 -1.28 -8.31
CA VAL A 50 -4.72 -1.47 -9.06
C VAL A 50 -4.14 -2.87 -8.84
N ILE A 51 -4.11 -3.35 -7.60
CA ILE A 51 -3.64 -4.69 -7.26
C ILE A 51 -4.57 -5.77 -7.87
N ALA A 52 -5.89 -5.54 -7.81
CA ALA A 52 -6.86 -6.46 -8.42
C ALA A 52 -6.65 -6.58 -9.94
N ASP A 53 -6.47 -5.46 -10.64
CA ASP A 53 -6.17 -5.44 -12.08
C ASP A 53 -4.85 -6.18 -12.38
N TYR A 54 -3.81 -5.93 -11.61
CA TYR A 54 -2.52 -6.61 -11.72
C TYR A 54 -2.66 -8.13 -11.56
N LEU A 55 -3.31 -8.60 -10.51
CA LEU A 55 -3.49 -10.02 -10.22
C LEU A 55 -4.38 -10.72 -11.27
N PHE A 56 -5.45 -10.04 -11.70
CA PHE A 56 -6.34 -10.55 -12.73
C PHE A 56 -5.60 -10.84 -14.03
N ARG A 57 -4.71 -9.95 -14.45
CA ARG A 57 -3.89 -10.12 -15.67
C ARG A 57 -2.76 -11.12 -15.50
N LYS A 58 -2.14 -11.15 -14.32
CA LYS A 58 -1.01 -12.02 -14.02
C LYS A 58 -1.42 -13.50 -13.91
N TYR A 59 -2.62 -13.74 -13.38
CA TYR A 59 -3.14 -15.09 -13.13
C TYR A 59 -4.45 -15.36 -13.88
N PRO A 60 -4.42 -15.45 -15.23
CA PRO A 60 -5.64 -15.55 -16.05
C PRO A 60 -6.41 -16.86 -15.86
N TYR A 61 -5.78 -17.90 -15.31
CA TYR A 61 -6.39 -19.21 -15.08
C TYR A 61 -6.72 -19.50 -13.61
N LYS A 62 -6.55 -18.54 -12.71
CA LYS A 62 -6.89 -18.68 -11.30
C LYS A 62 -8.29 -18.13 -11.03
N GLY A 63 -9.02 -18.80 -10.11
CA GLY A 63 -10.36 -18.40 -9.69
C GLY A 63 -10.37 -17.20 -8.75
N GLU A 64 -11.56 -16.67 -8.52
CA GLU A 64 -11.82 -15.51 -7.68
C GLU A 64 -11.26 -15.69 -6.27
N GLY A 65 -11.43 -16.85 -5.63
CA GLY A 65 -10.93 -17.11 -4.28
C GLY A 65 -9.41 -16.95 -4.16
N PHE A 66 -8.66 -17.43 -5.15
CA PHE A 66 -7.21 -17.23 -5.20
C PHE A 66 -6.83 -15.75 -5.33
N LEU A 67 -7.49 -15.03 -6.24
CA LEU A 67 -7.21 -13.60 -6.48
C LEU A 67 -7.54 -12.76 -5.25
N THR A 68 -8.65 -13.05 -4.57
CA THR A 68 -9.05 -12.36 -3.34
C THR A 68 -8.06 -12.61 -2.20
N GLU A 69 -7.62 -13.86 -2.01
CA GLU A 69 -6.63 -14.22 -0.99
C GLU A 69 -5.29 -13.52 -1.26
N MET A 70 -4.81 -13.54 -2.51
CA MET A 70 -3.58 -12.87 -2.91
C MET A 70 -3.64 -11.37 -2.64
N ARG A 71 -4.71 -10.71 -3.08
CA ARG A 71 -4.89 -9.27 -2.83
C ARG A 71 -4.88 -8.96 -1.34
N SER A 72 -5.62 -9.72 -0.53
CA SER A 72 -5.66 -9.53 0.92
C SER A 72 -4.28 -9.63 1.57
N LYS A 73 -3.42 -10.54 1.12
CA LYS A 73 -2.05 -10.67 1.63
C LYS A 73 -1.13 -9.54 1.17
N MET A 74 -1.32 -9.03 -0.04
CA MET A 74 -0.50 -7.95 -0.59
C MET A 74 -0.81 -6.58 0.03
N VAL A 75 -2.07 -6.31 0.37
CA VAL A 75 -2.53 -5.00 0.85
C VAL A 75 -3.05 -5.02 2.29
N ASN A 76 -2.71 -6.03 3.08
CA ASN A 76 -3.03 -5.98 4.49
C ASN A 76 -2.23 -4.88 5.21
N ARG A 77 -2.75 -4.46 6.35
CA ARG A 77 -2.22 -3.34 7.13
C ARG A 77 -0.75 -3.52 7.51
N GLN A 78 -0.36 -4.73 7.90
CA GLN A 78 1.03 -5.01 8.28
C GLN A 78 1.97 -4.90 7.09
N THR A 79 1.65 -5.53 5.97
CA THR A 79 2.47 -5.50 4.74
C THR A 79 2.66 -4.08 4.24
N LEU A 80 1.59 -3.28 4.17
CA LEU A 80 1.67 -1.89 3.74
C LEU A 80 2.51 -1.03 4.68
N ASN A 81 2.42 -1.28 6.00
CA ASN A 81 3.25 -0.56 6.97
C ASN A 81 4.74 -0.89 6.82
N GLU A 82 5.08 -2.16 6.62
CA GLU A 82 6.47 -2.59 6.38
C GLU A 82 7.04 -1.97 5.10
N ILE A 83 6.26 -1.95 4.01
CA ILE A 83 6.65 -1.30 2.75
C ILE A 83 6.84 0.20 2.96
N ALA A 84 5.91 0.87 3.63
CA ALA A 84 5.99 2.29 3.93
C ALA A 84 7.27 2.65 4.70
N LEU A 85 7.65 1.83 5.68
CA LEU A 85 8.89 2.00 6.44
C LEU A 85 10.13 1.82 5.55
N LYS A 86 10.16 0.79 4.71
CA LYS A 86 11.24 0.55 3.73
C LYS A 86 11.37 1.70 2.72
N MET A 87 10.26 2.31 2.32
CA MET A 87 10.23 3.47 1.43
C MET A 87 10.65 4.78 2.12
N GLY A 88 10.82 4.78 3.44
CA GLY A 88 11.24 5.96 4.20
C GLY A 88 10.11 6.92 4.58
N LEU A 89 8.84 6.50 4.51
CA LEU A 89 7.69 7.35 4.84
C LEU A 89 7.71 7.85 6.29
N LYS A 90 8.36 7.14 7.21
CA LYS A 90 8.50 7.57 8.60
C LYS A 90 9.15 8.95 8.72
N LYS A 91 10.11 9.27 7.86
CA LYS A 91 10.78 10.58 7.86
C LYS A 91 9.93 11.72 7.30
N LEU A 92 8.99 11.36 6.42
CA LEU A 92 8.10 12.32 5.74
C LEU A 92 6.78 12.53 6.47
N THR A 93 6.33 11.52 7.23
CA THR A 93 5.05 11.55 7.94
C THR A 93 5.15 12.38 9.21
N SER A 94 4.27 13.34 9.34
CA SER A 94 4.11 14.16 10.53
C SER A 94 3.10 13.52 11.48
N PHE A 95 3.52 13.25 12.72
CA PHE A 95 2.69 12.65 13.77
C PHE A 95 3.19 13.06 15.14
N ASN A 96 2.38 12.87 16.18
CA ASN A 96 2.79 13.17 17.55
C ASN A 96 3.83 12.16 18.06
N LYS A 97 5.10 12.54 18.02
CA LYS A 97 6.22 11.69 18.44
C LYS A 97 6.27 11.42 19.95
N SER A 98 5.57 12.22 20.73
CA SER A 98 5.46 12.04 22.19
C SER A 98 4.46 10.95 22.57
N ASP A 99 3.56 10.58 21.66
CA ASP A 99 2.61 9.50 21.87
C ASP A 99 3.28 8.14 21.62
N SER A 100 3.60 7.43 22.70
CA SER A 100 4.25 6.12 22.63
C SER A 100 3.40 5.05 21.92
N SER A 101 2.07 5.17 21.96
CA SER A 101 1.15 4.25 21.29
C SER A 101 1.31 4.29 19.75
N LEU A 102 1.69 5.44 19.19
CA LEU A 102 1.90 5.62 17.76
C LEU A 102 3.21 4.99 17.26
N LYS A 103 4.18 4.74 18.15
CA LYS A 103 5.46 4.11 17.78
C LYS A 103 5.29 2.65 17.36
N SER A 104 4.32 1.96 17.94
CA SER A 104 3.95 0.57 17.62
C SER A 104 2.77 0.46 16.67
N SER A 105 2.13 1.58 16.31
CA SER A 105 0.98 1.59 15.41
C SER A 105 1.39 1.51 13.95
N GLN A 106 0.44 1.10 13.12
CA GLN A 106 0.65 0.93 11.67
C GLN A 106 0.26 2.17 10.88
N ILE A 107 0.60 3.36 11.41
CA ILE A 107 0.23 4.66 10.82
C ILE A 107 0.92 4.94 9.48
N PHE A 108 2.07 4.33 9.23
CA PHE A 108 2.83 4.56 8.00
C PHE A 108 2.21 3.85 6.81
N GLY A 109 1.57 2.70 7.01
CA GLY A 109 0.74 2.04 6.00
C GLY A 109 -0.44 2.90 5.58
N ASN A 110 -1.12 3.52 6.55
CA ASN A 110 -2.20 4.49 6.28
C ASN A 110 -1.68 5.71 5.51
N ALA A 111 -0.49 6.21 5.85
CA ALA A 111 0.16 7.30 5.11
C ALA A 111 0.50 6.88 3.67
N LEU A 112 0.89 5.63 3.44
CA LEU A 112 1.13 5.09 2.09
C LEU A 112 -0.16 5.05 1.26
N GLU A 113 -1.26 4.55 1.82
CA GLU A 113 -2.56 4.59 1.17
C GLU A 113 -3.01 6.02 0.86
N ALA A 114 -2.86 6.93 1.83
CA ALA A 114 -3.16 8.34 1.63
C ALA A 114 -2.29 8.97 0.53
N LEU A 115 -1.02 8.57 0.43
CA LEU A 115 -0.13 9.01 -0.64
C LEU A 115 -0.63 8.54 -2.02
N VAL A 116 -1.08 7.30 -2.13
CA VAL A 116 -1.73 6.79 -3.34
C VAL A 116 -2.96 7.62 -3.70
N GLY A 117 -3.79 7.96 -2.73
CA GLY A 117 -4.95 8.86 -2.91
C GLY A 117 -4.54 10.25 -3.40
N ALA A 118 -3.46 10.82 -2.86
CA ALA A 118 -2.93 12.12 -3.28
C ALA A 118 -2.41 12.09 -4.72
N ILE A 119 -1.69 11.05 -5.11
CA ILE A 119 -1.22 10.86 -6.49
C ILE A 119 -2.39 10.77 -7.46
N TYR A 120 -3.42 9.99 -7.09
CA TYR A 120 -4.63 9.87 -7.90
C TYR A 120 -5.33 11.22 -8.11
N MET A 121 -5.48 12.01 -7.06
CA MET A 121 -6.11 13.33 -7.13
C MET A 121 -5.27 14.35 -7.90
N ASP A 122 -3.96 14.21 -7.89
CA ASP A 122 -3.03 15.13 -8.55
C ASP A 122 -2.76 14.77 -10.02
N LYS A 123 -2.60 13.50 -10.33
CA LYS A 123 -2.12 13.00 -11.63
C LYS A 123 -3.07 12.03 -12.35
N GLY A 124 -4.17 11.61 -11.69
CA GLY A 124 -5.14 10.68 -12.26
C GLY A 124 -4.74 9.20 -12.13
N TYR A 125 -5.64 8.34 -12.60
CA TYR A 125 -5.55 6.89 -12.39
C TYR A 125 -4.35 6.25 -13.10
N GLY A 126 -4.08 6.61 -14.37
CA GLY A 126 -2.99 6.01 -15.15
C GLY A 126 -1.61 6.24 -14.52
N ALA A 127 -1.35 7.47 -14.07
CA ALA A 127 -0.11 7.80 -13.37
C ALA A 127 0.00 7.09 -12.02
N THR A 128 -1.11 6.96 -11.29
CA THR A 128 -1.18 6.23 -10.02
C THR A 128 -0.90 4.75 -10.21
N LYS A 129 -1.52 4.12 -11.20
CA LYS A 129 -1.27 2.72 -11.55
C LYS A 129 0.21 2.47 -11.87
N ASN A 130 0.82 3.33 -12.68
CA ASN A 130 2.25 3.23 -13.00
C ASN A 130 3.13 3.40 -11.77
N TRP A 131 2.80 4.34 -10.89
CA TRP A 131 3.55 4.57 -9.67
C TRP A 131 3.46 3.38 -8.71
N VAL A 132 2.26 2.83 -8.50
CA VAL A 132 2.04 1.63 -7.68
C VAL A 132 2.81 0.45 -8.25
N LEU A 133 2.78 0.22 -9.55
CA LEU A 133 3.53 -0.85 -10.19
C LEU A 133 5.04 -0.71 -9.95
N LYS A 134 5.61 0.47 -10.19
CA LYS A 134 7.05 0.73 -10.12
C LYS A 134 7.59 0.84 -8.69
N LYS A 135 6.81 1.37 -7.75
CA LYS A 135 7.27 1.68 -6.39
C LYS A 135 6.81 0.69 -5.33
N LEU A 136 5.71 -0.03 -5.55
CA LEU A 136 5.17 -0.99 -4.60
C LEU A 136 5.25 -2.43 -5.13
N ILE A 137 4.63 -2.71 -6.28
CA ILE A 137 4.46 -4.09 -6.75
C ILE A 137 5.82 -4.71 -7.09
N ILE A 138 6.56 -4.14 -8.03
CA ILE A 138 7.84 -4.69 -8.49
C ILE A 138 8.87 -4.77 -7.36
N PRO A 139 9.14 -3.71 -6.57
CA PRO A 139 10.19 -3.75 -5.56
C PRO A 139 9.85 -4.56 -4.30
N HIS A 140 8.56 -4.69 -3.94
CA HIS A 140 8.16 -5.17 -2.62
C HIS A 140 7.18 -6.34 -2.62
N LEU A 141 6.31 -6.47 -3.63
CA LEU A 141 5.20 -7.41 -3.61
C LEU A 141 5.40 -8.63 -4.51
N VAL A 142 6.24 -8.56 -5.54
CA VAL A 142 6.48 -9.68 -6.45
C VAL A 142 7.23 -10.82 -5.75
N ALA A 143 8.16 -10.53 -4.85
CA ALA A 143 8.88 -11.54 -4.07
C ALA A 143 7.95 -12.27 -3.09
N GLU A 144 7.07 -11.53 -2.39
CA GLU A 144 6.06 -12.11 -1.49
C GLU A 144 5.02 -12.93 -2.25
N ASP A 145 4.69 -12.54 -3.47
CA ASP A 145 3.83 -13.24 -4.40
C ASP A 145 4.37 -14.65 -4.70
N LEU A 146 5.67 -14.80 -4.93
CA LEU A 146 6.34 -16.07 -5.15
C LEU A 146 6.35 -16.95 -3.90
N GLU A 147 6.64 -16.39 -2.72
CA GLU A 147 6.59 -17.12 -1.44
C GLU A 147 5.18 -17.64 -1.12
N LEU A 148 4.14 -16.84 -1.42
CA LEU A 148 2.75 -17.23 -1.25
C LEU A 148 2.34 -18.38 -2.18
N LEU A 149 2.84 -18.40 -3.41
CA LEU A 149 2.64 -19.52 -4.33
C LEU A 149 3.26 -20.80 -3.81
N GLU A 150 4.47 -20.75 -3.26
CA GLU A 150 5.16 -21.90 -2.69
C GLU A 150 4.43 -22.44 -1.46
N ILE A 151 3.94 -21.60 -0.56
CA ILE A 151 3.17 -21.99 0.62
C ILE A 151 1.85 -22.66 0.21
N ASN A 152 1.14 -22.09 -0.77
CA ASN A 152 -0.10 -22.67 -1.27
C ASN A 152 0.11 -24.02 -1.99
N GLN A 153 1.21 -24.20 -2.70
CA GLN A 153 1.57 -25.48 -3.29
C GLN A 153 1.89 -26.53 -2.24
N LYS A 154 2.67 -26.19 -1.20
CA LYS A 154 2.97 -27.08 -0.07
C LYS A 154 1.70 -27.50 0.68
N ASN A 155 0.78 -26.57 0.93
CA ASN A 155 -0.49 -26.85 1.61
C ASN A 155 -1.43 -27.72 0.78
N LYS A 156 -1.44 -27.61 -0.55
CA LYS A 156 -2.20 -28.49 -1.43
C LYS A 156 -1.64 -29.90 -1.44
N LEU A 157 -0.31 -30.06 -1.45
CA LEU A 157 0.36 -31.37 -1.40
C LEU A 157 0.09 -32.07 -0.07
N SER A 158 0.13 -31.37 1.07
CA SER A 158 -0.16 -31.93 2.39
C SER A 158 -1.62 -32.38 2.55
N ARG A 159 -2.59 -31.67 1.94
CA ARG A 159 -4.00 -32.09 1.95
C ARG A 159 -4.27 -33.32 1.07
N ASN A 160 -3.58 -33.45 -0.05
CA ASN A 160 -3.73 -34.61 -0.94
C ASN A 160 -3.08 -35.88 -0.36
N THR A 161 -2.05 -35.77 0.47
CA THR A 161 -1.44 -36.88 1.22
C THR A 161 -2.27 -37.32 2.40
N SER A 162 -3.13 -36.47 2.96
CA SER A 162 -4.03 -36.79 4.08
C SER A 162 -5.33 -37.48 3.65
N ILE A 163 -5.61 -37.60 2.37
CA ILE A 163 -6.82 -38.23 1.80
C ILE A 163 -6.52 -39.68 1.31
N SER A 164 -5.27 -40.11 1.39
CA SER A 164 -4.81 -41.43 0.91
C SER A 164 -4.50 -42.46 2.05
N LEU A 165 -5.14 -42.30 3.23
CA LEU A 165 -5.06 -43.30 4.34
C LEU A 165 -6.49 -43.74 4.70
#